data_ee067af19a0231faa77cf79a6ca32e29
#
_entry.id   ee067af19a0231faa77cf79a6ca32e29
#
_cell.length_a   1.000
_cell.length_b   1.000
_cell.length_c   1.000
_cell.angle_alpha   90.00
_cell.angle_beta   90.00
_cell.angle_gamma   90.00
#
_symmetry.space_group_name_H-M   'P 1'
#
loop_
_entity.id
_entity.type
_entity.pdbx_description
1 polymer ?
#
loop_
_entity_poly.entity_id
_entity_poly.type
_entity_poly.pdbx_seq_one_letter_code
_entity_poly.pdbx_strand_id
1 'polypeptide(L)'
;MSLYPESTVNTFTANQQSSPDTALLADGSYVTVWQSYDQDANNTYGVYYQRFSASGVPLGGEFRANTATDGGQTNPHVAATSDGGFVILWDDDSGVDGSSQGVIGQRFNVNGIAQGANFLVNTTTASTQFQNAVAGYTGGFATVWASYINSDYDIYLQRWDNTGAKVGGETLISKTTGAATEQAGNQQSSDIAASANGDLVIV
;
A
#
# COMPACT_ATOMS: atom_id res chain seq x y z
N MET A 1 -18.75 -21.73 15.32
CA MET A 1 -18.04 -20.90 14.34
C MET A 1 -18.19 -21.59 13.01
N SER A 2 -18.92 -21.02 12.05
CA SER A 2 -19.04 -21.61 10.71
C SER A 2 -17.78 -21.26 9.94
N LEU A 3 -16.98 -22.25 9.59
CA LEU A 3 -15.87 -22.08 8.65
C LEU A 3 -16.49 -22.11 7.25
N TYR A 4 -16.35 -21.01 6.54
CA TYR A 4 -16.68 -20.99 5.11
C TYR A 4 -15.67 -21.87 4.37
N PRO A 5 -16.08 -22.58 3.30
CA PRO A 5 -15.13 -23.33 2.48
C PRO A 5 -14.08 -22.37 1.88
N GLU A 6 -12.87 -22.86 1.72
CA GLU A 6 -11.82 -22.14 1.01
C GLU A 6 -12.29 -21.77 -0.41
N SER A 7 -11.98 -20.56 -0.84
CA SER A 7 -12.27 -20.09 -2.20
C SER A 7 -11.04 -19.41 -2.79
N THR A 8 -10.85 -19.60 -4.09
CA THR A 8 -9.79 -18.92 -4.82
C THR A 8 -10.17 -17.45 -5.00
N VAL A 9 -9.27 -16.53 -4.62
CA VAL A 9 -9.46 -15.08 -4.73
C VAL A 9 -9.18 -14.61 -6.16
N ASN A 10 -8.09 -15.09 -6.77
CA ASN A 10 -7.64 -14.73 -8.10
C ASN A 10 -8.28 -15.62 -9.19
N THR A 11 -8.51 -15.05 -10.35
CA THR A 11 -9.01 -15.76 -11.55
C THR A 11 -7.88 -16.06 -12.54
N PHE A 12 -6.83 -15.22 -12.58
CA PHE A 12 -5.61 -15.52 -13.30
C PHE A 12 -4.75 -16.48 -12.47
N THR A 13 -4.52 -17.68 -12.98
CA THR A 13 -3.84 -18.78 -12.27
C THR A 13 -2.51 -19.20 -12.91
N ALA A 14 -2.12 -18.55 -14.01
CA ALA A 14 -0.81 -18.77 -14.61
C ALA A 14 0.27 -18.03 -13.81
N ASN A 15 1.48 -18.59 -13.79
CA ASN A 15 2.64 -18.01 -13.11
C ASN A 15 2.45 -17.82 -11.59
N GLN A 16 3.21 -16.91 -10.98
CA GLN A 16 3.23 -16.69 -9.55
C GLN A 16 2.30 -15.53 -9.16
N GLN A 17 1.43 -15.78 -8.17
CA GLN A 17 0.72 -14.76 -7.41
C GLN A 17 1.13 -14.86 -5.95
N SER A 18 1.49 -13.73 -5.33
CA SER A 18 2.04 -13.70 -3.97
C SER A 18 1.78 -12.38 -3.26
N SER A 19 2.22 -12.30 -2.01
CA SER A 19 2.09 -11.11 -1.15
C SER A 19 0.66 -10.58 -1.08
N PRO A 20 -0.34 -11.41 -0.68
CA PRO A 20 -1.70 -10.92 -0.53
C PRO A 20 -1.85 -10.05 0.71
N ASP A 21 -2.71 -9.04 0.61
CA ASP A 21 -3.20 -8.25 1.73
C ASP A 21 -4.71 -8.01 1.58
N THR A 22 -5.42 -7.73 2.70
CA THR A 22 -6.88 -7.61 2.67
C THR A 22 -7.37 -6.54 3.64
N ALA A 23 -8.26 -5.67 3.15
CA ALA A 23 -8.94 -4.67 3.96
C ALA A 23 -10.46 -4.91 3.98
N LEU A 24 -11.05 -4.83 5.19
CA LEU A 24 -12.50 -4.80 5.40
C LEU A 24 -13.00 -3.35 5.22
N LEU A 25 -14.00 -3.15 4.37
CA LEU A 25 -14.61 -1.84 4.12
C LEU A 25 -15.77 -1.57 5.08
N ALA A 26 -16.16 -0.30 5.19
CA ALA A 26 -17.19 0.15 6.14
C ALA A 26 -18.58 -0.46 5.89
N ASP A 27 -18.87 -0.88 4.66
CA ASP A 27 -20.14 -1.53 4.29
C ASP A 27 -20.14 -3.06 4.52
N GLY A 28 -19.04 -3.59 5.09
CA GLY A 28 -18.83 -5.02 5.34
C GLY A 28 -18.29 -5.78 4.13
N SER A 29 -18.17 -5.17 2.95
CA SER A 29 -17.44 -5.74 1.83
C SER A 29 -15.94 -5.73 2.13
N TYR A 30 -15.14 -6.46 1.34
CA TYR A 30 -13.69 -6.44 1.50
C TYR A 30 -12.99 -6.43 0.15
N VAL A 31 -11.76 -5.99 0.17
CA VAL A 31 -10.87 -5.98 -0.99
C VAL A 31 -9.60 -6.76 -0.65
N THR A 32 -9.19 -7.64 -1.54
CA THR A 32 -7.90 -8.34 -1.46
C THR A 32 -7.03 -7.87 -2.62
N VAL A 33 -5.78 -7.58 -2.31
CA VAL A 33 -4.74 -7.17 -3.26
C VAL A 33 -3.63 -8.21 -3.28
N TRP A 34 -2.95 -8.37 -4.41
CA TRP A 34 -1.77 -9.25 -4.56
C TRP A 34 -0.89 -8.78 -5.72
N GLN A 35 0.34 -9.24 -5.73
CA GLN A 35 1.20 -9.12 -6.91
C GLN A 35 1.07 -10.35 -7.79
N SER A 36 1.05 -10.15 -9.11
CA SER A 36 0.93 -11.22 -10.10
C SER A 36 2.01 -11.08 -11.15
N TYR A 37 2.77 -12.18 -11.37
CA TYR A 37 3.85 -12.19 -12.35
C TYR A 37 3.30 -12.43 -13.75
N ASP A 38 3.70 -11.57 -14.69
CA ASP A 38 3.44 -11.69 -16.13
C ASP A 38 1.94 -11.74 -16.52
N GLN A 39 1.04 -11.23 -15.67
CA GLN A 39 -0.40 -11.19 -15.99
C GLN A 39 -0.70 -10.16 -17.09
N ASP A 40 0.12 -9.13 -17.24
CA ASP A 40 0.07 -8.12 -18.30
C ASP A 40 1.10 -8.35 -19.42
N ALA A 41 1.68 -9.55 -19.49
CA ALA A 41 2.55 -10.05 -20.55
C ALA A 41 3.86 -9.24 -20.76
N ASN A 42 4.44 -8.70 -19.69
CA ASN A 42 5.69 -7.92 -19.74
C ASN A 42 6.85 -8.54 -18.95
N ASN A 43 6.71 -9.79 -18.47
CA ASN A 43 7.67 -10.53 -17.65
C ASN A 43 8.07 -9.83 -16.34
N THR A 44 7.15 -9.05 -15.76
CA THR A 44 7.32 -8.39 -14.47
C THR A 44 6.11 -8.64 -13.57
N TYR A 45 6.17 -8.15 -12.32
CA TYR A 45 5.02 -8.15 -11.43
C TYR A 45 4.17 -6.90 -11.66
N GLY A 46 2.85 -7.08 -11.69
CA GLY A 46 1.86 -6.03 -11.55
C GLY A 46 1.03 -6.23 -10.28
N VAL A 47 0.38 -5.18 -9.80
CA VAL A 47 -0.51 -5.20 -8.63
C VAL A 47 -1.95 -5.34 -9.08
N TYR A 48 -2.62 -6.37 -8.57
CA TYR A 48 -4.01 -6.70 -8.87
C TYR A 48 -4.85 -6.73 -7.60
N TYR A 49 -6.14 -6.48 -7.74
CA TYR A 49 -7.08 -6.57 -6.64
C TYR A 49 -8.42 -7.13 -7.09
N GLN A 50 -9.15 -7.73 -6.13
CA GLN A 50 -10.53 -8.20 -6.29
C GLN A 50 -11.34 -7.74 -5.09
N ARG A 51 -12.55 -7.26 -5.35
CA ARG A 51 -13.52 -6.91 -4.32
C ARG A 51 -14.51 -8.03 -4.10
N PHE A 52 -14.97 -8.16 -2.87
CA PHE A 52 -15.95 -9.16 -2.46
C PHE A 52 -17.02 -8.53 -1.58
N SER A 53 -18.25 -9.03 -1.68
CA SER A 53 -19.30 -8.69 -0.73
C SER A 53 -18.99 -9.25 0.66
N ALA A 54 -19.73 -8.82 1.68
CA ALA A 54 -19.63 -9.36 3.05
C ALA A 54 -19.85 -10.89 3.13
N SER A 55 -20.50 -11.48 2.13
CA SER A 55 -20.71 -12.95 2.04
C SER A 55 -19.64 -13.66 1.20
N GLY A 56 -18.61 -12.97 0.74
CA GLY A 56 -17.52 -13.55 -0.06
C GLY A 56 -17.84 -13.70 -1.55
N VAL A 57 -18.92 -13.09 -2.05
CA VAL A 57 -19.22 -13.10 -3.48
C VAL A 57 -18.39 -12.03 -4.20
N PRO A 58 -17.68 -12.38 -5.30
CA PRO A 58 -16.93 -11.39 -6.07
C PRO A 58 -17.82 -10.24 -6.57
N LEU A 59 -17.35 -9.00 -6.43
CA LEU A 59 -17.99 -7.78 -6.91
C LEU A 59 -17.26 -7.28 -8.16
N GLY A 60 -17.54 -7.89 -9.29
CA GLY A 60 -16.84 -7.69 -10.57
C GLY A 60 -15.72 -8.71 -10.79
N GLY A 61 -14.76 -8.37 -11.65
CA GLY A 61 -13.57 -9.16 -11.94
C GLY A 61 -12.34 -8.65 -11.17
N GLU A 62 -11.20 -9.26 -11.49
CA GLU A 62 -9.89 -8.72 -11.11
C GLU A 62 -9.60 -7.42 -11.84
N PHE A 63 -8.97 -6.49 -11.17
CA PHE A 63 -8.54 -5.23 -11.74
C PHE A 63 -7.07 -4.98 -11.41
N ARG A 64 -6.35 -4.35 -12.32
CA ARG A 64 -4.99 -3.88 -12.10
C ARG A 64 -5.01 -2.52 -11.40
N ALA A 65 -4.22 -2.36 -10.34
CA ALA A 65 -4.10 -1.11 -9.59
C ALA A 65 -3.08 -0.14 -10.21
N ASN A 66 -1.93 -0.67 -10.67
CA ASN A 66 -0.87 0.12 -11.28
C ASN A 66 -1.22 0.50 -12.72
N THR A 67 -0.87 1.73 -13.13
CA THR A 67 -0.98 2.19 -14.53
C THR A 67 0.33 2.00 -15.29
N ALA A 68 1.48 2.20 -14.64
CA ALA A 68 2.79 1.84 -15.21
C ALA A 68 2.93 0.32 -15.26
N THR A 69 3.56 -0.20 -16.32
CA THR A 69 3.81 -1.63 -16.54
C THR A 69 5.28 -1.93 -16.76
N ASP A 70 6.11 -0.91 -16.89
CA ASP A 70 7.57 -1.04 -16.92
C ASP A 70 8.07 -1.30 -15.49
N GLY A 71 9.08 -2.14 -15.34
CA GLY A 71 9.58 -2.56 -14.03
C GLY A 71 8.61 -3.46 -13.27
N GLY A 72 8.95 -3.80 -12.04
CA GLY A 72 8.10 -4.59 -11.16
C GLY A 72 7.31 -3.72 -10.19
N GLN A 73 6.02 -4.01 -10.05
CA GLN A 73 5.18 -3.48 -8.99
C GLN A 73 4.94 -4.60 -7.99
N THR A 74 5.46 -4.44 -6.78
CA THR A 74 5.56 -5.52 -5.79
C THR A 74 5.12 -5.07 -4.41
N ASN A 75 5.00 -6.03 -3.49
CA ASN A 75 4.72 -5.78 -2.09
C ASN A 75 3.50 -4.88 -1.87
N PRO A 76 2.31 -5.23 -2.42
CA PRO A 76 1.12 -4.40 -2.28
C PRO A 76 0.54 -4.46 -0.88
N HIS A 77 0.06 -3.31 -0.39
CA HIS A 77 -0.72 -3.19 0.83
C HIS A 77 -2.01 -2.42 0.58
N VAL A 78 -3.05 -2.73 1.34
CA VAL A 78 -4.36 -2.10 1.21
C VAL A 78 -4.93 -1.67 2.56
N ALA A 79 -5.53 -0.48 2.60
CA ALA A 79 -6.30 -0.02 3.75
C ALA A 79 -7.63 0.58 3.33
N ALA A 80 -8.66 0.36 4.14
CA ALA A 80 -9.93 1.06 4.01
C ALA A 80 -9.75 2.54 4.38
N THR A 81 -10.46 3.43 3.69
CA THR A 81 -10.50 4.86 3.99
C THR A 81 -11.85 5.26 4.60
N SER A 82 -11.88 6.31 5.42
CA SER A 82 -13.08 6.68 6.16
C SER A 82 -14.21 7.27 5.30
N ASP A 83 -13.95 7.56 4.04
CA ASP A 83 -14.94 7.93 3.01
C ASP A 83 -15.65 6.71 2.39
N GLY A 84 -15.36 5.51 2.90
CA GLY A 84 -15.92 4.23 2.45
C GLY A 84 -15.15 3.57 1.31
N GLY A 85 -14.10 4.21 0.79
CA GLY A 85 -13.21 3.67 -0.23
C GLY A 85 -12.04 2.88 0.34
N PHE A 86 -10.99 2.76 -0.46
CA PHE A 86 -9.73 2.13 -0.06
C PHE A 86 -8.55 2.72 -0.82
N VAL A 87 -7.36 2.53 -0.29
CA VAL A 87 -6.10 2.88 -0.92
C VAL A 87 -5.22 1.64 -1.03
N ILE A 88 -4.59 1.45 -2.18
CA ILE A 88 -3.57 0.42 -2.42
C ILE A 88 -2.23 1.12 -2.60
N LEU A 89 -1.20 0.62 -1.92
CA LEU A 89 0.19 1.02 -2.11
C LEU A 89 0.99 -0.14 -2.68
N TRP A 90 2.12 0.15 -3.31
CA TRP A 90 3.10 -0.85 -3.76
C TRP A 90 4.49 -0.24 -3.88
N ASP A 91 5.49 -1.10 -3.89
CA ASP A 91 6.86 -0.76 -4.25
C ASP A 91 6.98 -0.83 -5.77
N ASP A 92 7.50 0.23 -6.41
CA ASP A 92 7.56 0.40 -7.86
C ASP A 92 9.01 0.60 -8.31
N ASP A 93 9.52 -0.27 -9.18
CA ASP A 93 10.88 -0.20 -9.73
C ASP A 93 10.93 0.30 -11.19
N SER A 94 9.84 0.89 -11.68
CA SER A 94 9.80 1.49 -13.03
C SER A 94 10.65 2.76 -13.16
N GLY A 95 11.17 3.28 -12.05
CA GLY A 95 11.88 4.57 -12.03
C GLY A 95 10.94 5.78 -12.18
N VAL A 96 9.64 5.61 -11.91
CA VAL A 96 8.63 6.67 -12.04
C VAL A 96 8.89 7.87 -11.11
N ASP A 97 9.61 7.64 -10.01
CA ASP A 97 10.04 8.71 -9.09
C ASP A 97 11.34 9.42 -9.53
N GLY A 98 11.94 8.99 -10.65
CA GLY A 98 13.18 9.53 -11.19
C GLY A 98 14.45 8.90 -10.60
N SER A 99 14.33 7.84 -9.80
CA SER A 99 15.44 7.13 -9.17
C SER A 99 15.31 5.61 -9.38
N SER A 100 15.59 4.82 -8.35
CA SER A 100 15.64 3.37 -8.39
C SER A 100 14.26 2.76 -8.12
N GLN A 101 13.80 2.82 -6.89
CA GLN A 101 12.53 2.26 -6.44
C GLN A 101 11.82 3.30 -5.57
N GLY A 102 10.53 3.49 -5.82
CA GLY A 102 9.68 4.39 -5.07
C GLY A 102 8.42 3.69 -4.55
N VAL A 103 7.69 4.35 -3.66
CA VAL A 103 6.39 3.88 -3.18
C VAL A 103 5.29 4.64 -3.90
N ILE A 104 4.42 3.89 -4.57
CA ILE A 104 3.30 4.43 -5.35
C ILE A 104 1.98 4.01 -4.71
N GLY A 105 0.95 4.82 -4.88
CA GLY A 105 -0.39 4.53 -4.41
C GLY A 105 -1.48 4.84 -5.41
N GLN A 106 -2.62 4.20 -5.23
CA GLN A 106 -3.87 4.50 -5.93
C GLN A 106 -5.04 4.46 -4.94
N ARG A 107 -5.86 5.50 -4.97
CA ARG A 107 -7.11 5.55 -4.21
C ARG A 107 -8.27 5.06 -5.08
N PHE A 108 -9.22 4.41 -4.41
CA PHE A 108 -10.44 3.91 -5.02
C PHE A 108 -11.65 4.28 -4.15
N ASN A 109 -12.80 4.52 -4.76
CA ASN A 109 -14.05 4.58 -4.01
C ASN A 109 -14.56 3.17 -3.65
N VAL A 110 -15.66 3.09 -2.88
CA VAL A 110 -16.28 1.83 -2.47
C VAL A 110 -16.64 0.90 -3.64
N ASN A 111 -16.86 1.43 -4.83
CA ASN A 111 -17.15 0.65 -6.03
C ASN A 111 -15.91 0.16 -6.78
N GLY A 112 -14.70 0.46 -6.29
CA GLY A 112 -13.45 0.12 -6.96
C GLY A 112 -13.13 1.04 -8.15
N ILE A 113 -13.72 2.22 -8.21
CA ILE A 113 -13.41 3.21 -9.26
C ILE A 113 -12.25 4.07 -8.75
N ALA A 114 -11.18 4.14 -9.55
CA ALA A 114 -10.00 4.94 -9.24
C ALA A 114 -10.35 6.43 -9.02
N GLN A 115 -9.78 7.00 -7.98
CA GLN A 115 -9.93 8.40 -7.59
C GLN A 115 -8.63 9.16 -7.89
N GLY A 116 -8.56 9.78 -9.06
CA GLY A 116 -7.35 10.40 -9.59
C GLY A 116 -6.40 9.40 -10.25
N ALA A 117 -5.18 9.85 -10.53
CA ALA A 117 -4.10 9.03 -11.06
C ALA A 117 -3.31 8.33 -9.93
N ASN A 118 -2.43 7.40 -10.30
CA ASN A 118 -1.42 6.90 -9.37
C ASN A 118 -0.61 8.08 -8.83
N PHE A 119 -0.25 8.04 -7.54
CA PHE A 119 0.47 9.12 -6.87
C PHE A 119 1.73 8.61 -6.18
N LEU A 120 2.75 9.46 -6.15
CA LEU A 120 3.99 9.17 -5.45
C LEU A 120 3.81 9.41 -3.95
N VAL A 121 4.11 8.40 -3.14
CA VAL A 121 4.00 8.45 -1.67
C VAL A 121 5.17 9.22 -1.08
N ASN A 122 6.40 8.77 -1.38
CA ASN A 122 7.62 9.43 -0.92
C ASN A 122 7.82 10.80 -1.60
N THR A 123 8.39 11.75 -0.88
CA THR A 123 8.80 13.07 -1.43
C THR A 123 10.29 13.07 -1.71
N THR A 124 11.06 12.39 -0.85
CA THR A 124 12.47 12.13 -1.11
C THR A 124 12.57 10.99 -2.10
N THR A 125 13.11 11.25 -3.28
CA THR A 125 13.19 10.29 -4.40
C THR A 125 14.60 9.78 -4.65
N ALA A 126 15.59 10.27 -3.89
CA ALA A 126 16.97 9.80 -4.02
C ALA A 126 17.13 8.39 -3.48
N SER A 127 17.80 7.52 -4.27
CA SER A 127 18.04 6.12 -3.90
C SER A 127 16.77 5.27 -3.87
N THR A 128 16.58 4.38 -2.91
CA THR A 128 15.52 3.38 -2.87
C THR A 128 14.56 3.64 -1.72
N GLN A 129 13.25 3.63 -2.02
CA GLN A 129 12.16 3.62 -1.05
C GLN A 129 11.30 2.37 -1.29
N PHE A 130 11.00 1.61 -0.24
CA PHE A 130 10.33 0.32 -0.35
C PHE A 130 9.78 -0.17 1.00
N GLN A 131 9.22 -1.39 1.04
CA GLN A 131 8.62 -1.99 2.25
C GLN A 131 7.58 -1.08 2.87
N ASN A 132 6.62 -0.67 2.03
CA ASN A 132 5.54 0.19 2.43
C ASN A 132 4.53 -0.54 3.32
N ALA A 133 3.81 0.24 4.16
CA ALA A 133 2.59 -0.20 4.81
C ALA A 133 1.61 0.98 4.94
N VAL A 134 0.32 0.69 5.12
CA VAL A 134 -0.74 1.70 5.14
C VAL A 134 -1.80 1.38 6.17
N ALA A 135 -2.29 2.42 6.88
CA ALA A 135 -3.43 2.32 7.78
C ALA A 135 -4.40 3.48 7.57
N GLY A 136 -5.69 3.19 7.52
CA GLY A 136 -6.75 4.20 7.45
C GLY A 136 -7.20 4.67 8.82
N TYR A 137 -7.58 5.94 8.92
CA TYR A 137 -8.18 6.56 10.11
C TYR A 137 -9.28 7.55 9.71
N THR A 138 -10.06 8.04 10.67
CA THR A 138 -11.10 9.03 10.39
C THR A 138 -10.48 10.31 9.82
N GLY A 139 -10.83 10.65 8.58
CA GLY A 139 -10.34 11.83 7.88
C GLY A 139 -9.17 11.56 6.93
N GLY A 140 -8.66 10.32 6.85
CA GLY A 140 -7.58 10.02 5.92
C GLY A 140 -6.92 8.66 6.09
N PHE A 141 -5.66 8.61 5.73
CA PHE A 141 -4.81 7.43 5.90
C PHE A 141 -3.35 7.85 6.16
N ALA A 142 -2.57 6.93 6.68
CA ALA A 142 -1.14 7.13 6.93
C ALA A 142 -0.34 6.02 6.27
N THR A 143 0.82 6.36 5.74
CA THR A 143 1.74 5.47 5.03
C THR A 143 3.10 5.51 5.69
N VAL A 144 3.75 4.36 5.82
CA VAL A 144 5.14 4.24 6.25
C VAL A 144 5.94 3.49 5.21
N TRP A 145 7.22 3.73 5.13
CA TRP A 145 8.16 3.04 4.23
C TRP A 145 9.60 3.14 4.73
N ALA A 146 10.44 2.23 4.28
CA ALA A 146 11.87 2.32 4.45
C ALA A 146 12.49 3.15 3.31
N SER A 147 13.41 4.05 3.63
CA SER A 147 14.16 4.85 2.68
C SER A 147 15.65 4.72 2.92
N TYR A 148 16.42 4.40 1.87
CA TYR A 148 17.87 4.29 1.94
C TYR A 148 18.53 5.66 1.73
N ILE A 149 19.02 6.26 2.82
CA ILE A 149 19.65 7.58 2.80
C ILE A 149 20.94 7.52 3.64
N ASN A 150 22.01 8.13 3.13
CA ASN A 150 23.32 8.19 3.82
C ASN A 150 23.88 6.83 4.24
N SER A 151 23.68 5.80 3.42
CA SER A 151 24.15 4.42 3.66
C SER A 151 23.44 3.69 4.80
N ASP A 152 22.24 4.12 5.17
CA ASP A 152 21.38 3.54 6.18
C ASP A 152 19.91 3.52 5.73
N TYR A 153 19.13 2.58 6.27
CA TYR A 153 17.68 2.55 6.08
C TYR A 153 16.99 3.17 7.28
N ASP A 154 16.11 4.10 6.98
CA ASP A 154 15.29 4.81 7.96
C ASP A 154 13.81 4.67 7.62
N ILE A 155 12.95 4.67 8.63
CA ILE A 155 11.49 4.64 8.46
C ILE A 155 10.93 6.05 8.40
N TYR A 156 10.15 6.30 7.36
CA TYR A 156 9.42 7.55 7.13
C TYR A 156 7.92 7.34 7.22
N LEU A 157 7.20 8.39 7.59
CA LEU A 157 5.75 8.49 7.68
C LEU A 157 5.25 9.66 6.85
N GLN A 158 4.15 9.46 6.10
CA GLN A 158 3.34 10.53 5.52
C GLN A 158 1.88 10.33 5.89
N ARG A 159 1.20 11.41 6.33
CA ARG A 159 -0.25 11.44 6.52
C ARG A 159 -0.93 12.04 5.29
N TRP A 160 -2.15 11.59 5.05
CA TRP A 160 -2.98 11.97 3.93
C TRP A 160 -4.41 12.24 4.40
N ASP A 161 -5.10 13.17 3.77
CA ASP A 161 -6.54 13.33 3.95
C ASP A 161 -7.34 12.39 3.02
N ASN A 162 -8.68 12.36 3.15
CA ASN A 162 -9.54 11.55 2.28
C ASN A 162 -9.53 11.99 0.82
N THR A 163 -9.07 13.18 0.49
CA THR A 163 -8.94 13.63 -0.90
C THR A 163 -7.66 13.11 -1.55
N GLY A 164 -6.72 12.57 -0.77
CA GLY A 164 -5.40 12.15 -1.20
C GLY A 164 -4.40 13.32 -1.20
N ALA A 165 -4.70 14.40 -0.49
CA ALA A 165 -3.74 15.46 -0.27
C ALA A 165 -2.85 15.13 0.94
N LYS A 166 -1.54 15.44 0.82
CA LYS A 166 -0.58 15.28 1.92
C LYS A 166 -0.93 16.21 3.08
N VAL A 167 -0.97 15.67 4.29
CA VAL A 167 -1.15 16.43 5.54
C VAL A 167 0.21 16.56 6.23
N GLY A 168 0.78 17.74 6.15
CA GLY A 168 2.17 17.97 6.57
C GLY A 168 3.20 17.40 5.59
N GLY A 169 4.46 17.37 6.03
CA GLY A 169 5.56 16.77 5.27
C GLY A 169 5.90 15.35 5.75
N GLU A 170 6.79 14.69 5.02
CA GLU A 170 7.42 13.44 5.46
C GLU A 170 8.03 13.61 6.85
N THR A 171 7.85 12.64 7.69
CA THR A 171 8.39 12.61 9.06
C THR A 171 9.29 11.40 9.22
N LEU A 172 10.53 11.62 9.62
CA LEU A 172 11.46 10.57 10.00
C LEU A 172 11.03 9.98 11.36
N ILE A 173 10.71 8.67 11.39
CA ILE A 173 10.18 7.99 12.57
C ILE A 173 11.28 7.26 13.34
N SER A 174 12.25 6.66 12.64
CA SER A 174 13.31 5.86 13.25
C SER A 174 14.28 6.67 14.11
N LYS A 175 14.26 8.00 13.99
CA LYS A 175 15.00 8.91 14.90
C LYS A 175 14.04 9.54 15.90
N THR A 176 13.94 8.96 17.08
CA THR A 176 13.15 9.57 18.17
C THR A 176 13.84 10.83 18.68
N THR A 177 13.27 11.99 18.41
CA THR A 177 13.69 13.26 19.02
C THR A 177 13.49 13.16 20.54
N GLY A 178 14.60 13.09 21.31
CA GLY A 178 14.59 13.15 22.76
C GLY A 178 15.00 11.90 23.54
N ALA A 179 15.23 10.77 22.90
CA ALA A 179 15.90 9.63 23.53
C ALA A 179 17.40 9.71 23.28
N ALA A 180 18.20 9.43 24.31
CA ALA A 180 19.66 9.57 24.30
C ALA A 180 20.40 8.53 23.40
N THR A 181 19.70 7.80 22.56
CA THR A 181 20.28 6.87 21.59
C THR A 181 19.47 6.96 20.30
N GLU A 182 20.04 7.65 19.29
CA GLU A 182 19.70 7.33 17.90
C GLU A 182 19.92 5.82 17.75
N GLN A 183 18.89 5.11 17.29
CA GLN A 183 19.08 3.70 16.97
C GLN A 183 19.94 3.67 15.70
N ALA A 184 21.24 3.52 15.88
CA ALA A 184 22.15 3.35 14.76
C ALA A 184 21.90 1.99 14.12
N GLY A 185 21.84 1.96 12.79
CA GLY A 185 21.66 0.75 12.01
C GLY A 185 20.36 0.76 11.19
N ASN A 186 20.26 -0.18 10.30
CA ASN A 186 19.15 -0.30 9.35
C ASN A 186 17.82 -0.57 10.07
N GLN A 187 16.82 0.30 9.82
CA GLN A 187 15.43 0.09 10.21
C GLN A 187 14.64 -0.22 8.94
N GLN A 188 14.01 -1.39 8.92
CA GLN A 188 13.25 -1.90 7.77
C GLN A 188 12.04 -2.70 8.24
N SER A 189 11.14 -3.01 7.30
CA SER A 189 9.98 -3.87 7.53
C SER A 189 9.05 -3.32 8.60
N SER A 190 8.80 -2.01 8.56
CA SER A 190 7.82 -1.37 9.44
C SER A 190 6.40 -1.79 9.08
N ASP A 191 5.57 -1.89 10.11
CA ASP A 191 4.13 -2.02 9.97
C ASP A 191 3.43 -0.87 10.70
N ILE A 192 2.19 -0.58 10.33
CA ILE A 192 1.42 0.53 10.88
C ILE A 192 -0.02 0.13 11.19
N ALA A 193 -0.47 0.50 12.37
CA ALA A 193 -1.88 0.46 12.73
C ALA A 193 -2.36 1.86 13.15
N ALA A 194 -3.62 2.16 12.85
CA ALA A 194 -4.24 3.41 13.23
C ALA A 194 -5.52 3.17 14.03
N SER A 195 -5.74 3.98 15.06
CA SER A 195 -7.04 4.08 15.73
C SER A 195 -7.99 4.99 14.92
N ALA A 196 -9.28 4.92 15.17
CA ALA A 196 -10.27 5.72 14.47
C ALA A 196 -10.03 7.24 14.63
N ASN A 197 -9.47 7.69 15.74
CA ASN A 197 -9.13 9.09 15.99
C ASN A 197 -7.77 9.54 15.42
N GLY A 198 -7.06 8.63 14.73
CA GLY A 198 -5.81 8.94 14.02
C GLY A 198 -4.54 8.82 14.86
N ASP A 199 -4.62 8.18 16.06
CA ASP A 199 -3.41 7.75 16.76
C ASP A 199 -2.76 6.61 15.99
N LEU A 200 -1.44 6.66 15.82
CA LEU A 200 -0.68 5.69 15.04
C LEU A 200 0.23 4.88 15.97
N VAL A 201 0.29 3.57 15.69
CA VAL A 201 1.32 2.67 16.22
C VAL A 201 2.14 2.20 15.03
N ILE A 202 3.44 2.40 15.09
CA ILE A 202 4.42 1.98 14.07
C ILE A 202 5.43 1.08 14.76
N VAL A 203 5.70 -0.07 14.17
CA VAL A 203 6.63 -1.08 14.69
C VAL A 203 7.69 -1.41 13.65
#